data_eed2bad0b9fbbc37756faca2680810eb
#
_entry.id   eed2bad0b9fbbc37756faca2680810eb
#
_cell.length_a   1.000
_cell.length_b   1.000
_cell.length_c   1.000
_cell.angle_alpha   90.00
_cell.angle_beta   90.00
_cell.angle_gamma   90.00
#
_symmetry.space_group_name_H-M   'P 1'
#
loop_
_entity.id
_entity.type
_entity.pdbx_description
1 polymer ?
#
loop_
_entity_poly.entity_id
_entity_poly.type
_entity_poly.pdbx_seq_one_letter_code
_entity_poly.pdbx_strand_id
1 'polypeptide(L)'
;MADPEKESDNGAWLDEHFPLHKAVFQNDISRINEILTTTCLPKINLDQMDTHGNTALHLAAMLGNIEAAKLLLEHGANVGLKNNDGWKSLHEAISYGDRKMIGLLLSSLKKQSHRSLSSKLPEIQNHLESLNDFYMEIRWEFQTWIPLLSRVMPSDTFKVYKRGSKLRVDFTLTDFNESIISWTRGDMSLLFDPGAPKSYQTLLLNNKDEVYQRVRDKNRHLNDEIDLLMGCDIISSHISTRPIRFVRAKGWFMNDKSYNIGEYKADLFNIKELCLITRKRREHLSQEDLRKNRELNKAFSSGKLPPDDGSSDDDDKNHHRASLSPPPKPEFTWAEYLRLPDGPDSHLGRPKEEKTTNTEIKGMLALCQDFPLTTDQLLDILEVLEPVKPTVKKFRAFCSSGRLPPGFPIQLEIPIFATLTMKITVQLFRWQQSNEDAAFSNEMFKVPSHFREDPDHFDNI
;
A
#
# COMPACT_ATOMS: atom_id res chain seq x y z
N MET A 1 -12.03 3.61 50.84
CA MET A 1 -13.16 2.74 50.48
C MET A 1 -13.85 3.42 49.31
N ALA A 2 -13.70 2.91 48.10
CA ALA A 2 -14.40 3.43 46.94
C ALA A 2 -15.84 2.99 46.98
N ASP A 3 -16.73 3.86 46.56
CA ASP A 3 -18.19 3.76 46.63
C ASP A 3 -18.67 2.68 45.64
N PRO A 4 -19.26 1.55 46.07
CA PRO A 4 -19.65 0.45 45.18
C PRO A 4 -20.76 0.82 44.19
N GLU A 5 -21.51 1.90 44.44
CA GLU A 5 -22.57 2.38 43.52
C GLU A 5 -22.01 3.10 42.27
N LYS A 6 -20.81 3.69 42.33
CA LYS A 6 -20.16 4.30 41.17
C LYS A 6 -19.51 3.30 40.19
N GLU A 7 -19.19 2.08 40.66
CA GLU A 7 -18.65 1.03 39.80
C GLU A 7 -19.71 0.31 38.96
N SER A 8 -20.95 0.19 39.48
CA SER A 8 -22.06 -0.43 38.76
C SER A 8 -22.59 0.44 37.62
N ASP A 9 -22.56 1.77 37.77
CA ASP A 9 -23.07 2.73 36.81
C ASP A 9 -22.13 2.87 35.57
N ASN A 10 -20.82 2.79 35.78
CA ASN A 10 -19.84 2.79 34.72
C ASN A 10 -19.88 1.52 33.82
N GLY A 11 -20.25 0.37 34.38
CA GLY A 11 -20.34 -0.89 33.64
C GLY A 11 -21.55 -0.93 32.70
N ALA A 12 -22.70 -0.48 33.16
CA ALA A 12 -23.90 -0.41 32.35
C ALA A 12 -23.79 0.59 31.20
N TRP A 13 -23.17 1.75 31.45
CA TRP A 13 -22.90 2.76 30.40
C TRP A 13 -21.99 2.25 29.29
N LEU A 14 -20.91 1.52 29.62
CA LEU A 14 -20.00 0.92 28.64
C LEU A 14 -20.68 -0.15 27.77
N ASP A 15 -21.57 -0.95 28.38
CA ASP A 15 -22.35 -1.96 27.67
C ASP A 15 -23.36 -1.35 26.69
N GLU A 16 -23.95 -0.21 27.01
CA GLU A 16 -24.86 0.54 26.16
C GLU A 16 -24.13 1.28 25.04
N HIS A 17 -22.86 1.64 25.24
CA HIS A 17 -22.06 2.39 24.25
C HIS A 17 -21.53 1.52 23.12
N PHE A 18 -21.29 0.22 23.34
CA PHE A 18 -20.69 -0.69 22.38
C PHE A 18 -21.52 -1.95 22.12
N PRO A 19 -22.82 -1.84 21.81
CA PRO A 19 -23.72 -3.01 21.71
C PRO A 19 -23.29 -3.96 20.59
N LEU A 20 -22.79 -3.43 19.45
CA LEU A 20 -22.31 -4.22 18.34
C LEU A 20 -21.01 -4.96 18.68
N HIS A 21 -20.08 -4.30 19.36
CA HIS A 21 -18.81 -4.91 19.81
C HIS A 21 -19.09 -6.04 20.82
N LYS A 22 -20.01 -5.82 21.76
CA LYS A 22 -20.42 -6.84 22.74
C LYS A 22 -21.00 -8.07 22.05
N ALA A 23 -21.91 -7.86 21.10
CA ALA A 23 -22.52 -8.96 20.34
C ALA A 23 -21.47 -9.74 19.54
N VAL A 24 -20.47 -9.04 18.94
CA VAL A 24 -19.36 -9.68 18.24
C VAL A 24 -18.45 -10.42 19.20
N PHE A 25 -18.10 -9.85 20.34
CA PHE A 25 -17.29 -10.50 21.38
C PHE A 25 -17.94 -11.81 21.87
N GLN A 26 -19.24 -11.79 22.07
CA GLN A 26 -20.03 -12.96 22.49
C GLN A 26 -20.34 -13.93 21.33
N ASN A 27 -20.02 -13.58 20.10
CA ASN A 27 -20.38 -14.28 18.88
C ASN A 27 -21.89 -14.53 18.74
N ASP A 28 -22.71 -13.57 19.19
CA ASP A 28 -24.18 -13.60 19.10
C ASP A 28 -24.62 -13.08 17.72
N ILE A 29 -24.70 -14.00 16.76
CA ILE A 29 -25.04 -13.70 15.36
C ILE A 29 -26.46 -13.13 15.25
N SER A 30 -27.40 -13.62 16.07
CA SER A 30 -28.77 -13.14 16.05
C SER A 30 -28.85 -11.68 16.49
N ARG A 31 -28.14 -11.33 17.56
CA ARG A 31 -28.06 -9.95 18.07
C ARG A 31 -27.34 -9.03 17.11
N ILE A 32 -26.23 -9.47 16.49
CA ILE A 32 -25.52 -8.71 15.44
C ILE A 32 -26.49 -8.37 14.32
N ASN A 33 -27.22 -9.37 13.80
CA ASN A 33 -28.15 -9.16 12.70
C ASN A 33 -29.31 -8.22 13.08
N GLU A 34 -29.87 -8.39 14.28
CA GLU A 34 -30.88 -7.47 14.82
C GLU A 34 -30.38 -6.02 14.85
N ILE A 35 -29.19 -5.80 15.41
CA ILE A 35 -28.56 -4.48 15.50
C ILE A 35 -28.34 -3.87 14.11
N LEU A 36 -27.85 -4.66 13.14
CA LEU A 36 -27.51 -4.18 11.79
C LEU A 36 -28.77 -3.91 10.93
N THR A 37 -29.89 -4.61 11.18
CA THR A 37 -31.13 -4.49 10.39
C THR A 37 -32.16 -3.55 10.99
N THR A 38 -32.02 -3.14 12.26
CA THR A 38 -32.99 -2.28 12.94
C THR A 38 -32.96 -0.86 12.37
N THR A 39 -34.03 -0.49 11.66
CA THR A 39 -34.19 0.83 11.01
C THR A 39 -34.58 1.96 11.96
N CYS A 40 -34.97 1.65 13.18
CA CYS A 40 -35.53 2.61 14.18
C CYS A 40 -34.45 3.28 15.06
N LEU A 41 -33.21 2.86 15.00
CA LEU A 41 -32.10 3.47 15.75
C LEU A 41 -31.32 4.44 14.84
N PRO A 42 -30.65 5.46 15.40
CA PRO A 42 -29.72 6.25 14.62
C PRO A 42 -28.72 5.30 13.96
N LYS A 43 -28.41 5.56 12.69
CA LYS A 43 -27.52 4.72 11.86
C LYS A 43 -26.26 4.34 12.66
N ILE A 44 -26.12 3.05 13.01
CA ILE A 44 -25.01 2.56 13.81
C ILE A 44 -23.71 2.83 13.07
N ASN A 45 -22.76 3.41 13.78
CA ASN A 45 -21.41 3.59 13.26
C ASN A 45 -20.66 2.25 13.34
N LEU A 46 -20.61 1.54 12.21
CA LEU A 46 -19.88 0.27 12.08
C LEU A 46 -18.37 0.41 12.34
N ASP A 47 -17.87 1.62 12.18
CA ASP A 47 -16.46 1.97 12.32
C ASP A 47 -16.15 2.58 13.69
N GLN A 48 -17.12 2.53 14.62
CA GLN A 48 -16.89 2.93 16.00
C GLN A 48 -15.76 2.11 16.61
N MET A 49 -14.90 2.76 17.37
CA MET A 49 -13.80 2.13 18.09
C MET A 49 -14.17 1.98 19.57
N ASP A 50 -13.83 0.84 20.16
CA ASP A 50 -13.96 0.60 21.59
C ASP A 50 -12.86 1.32 22.40
N THR A 51 -12.78 1.05 23.70
CA THR A 51 -11.79 1.66 24.60
C THR A 51 -10.33 1.37 24.19
N HIS A 52 -10.09 0.28 23.47
CA HIS A 52 -8.75 -0.12 22.94
C HIS A 52 -8.55 0.31 21.49
N GLY A 53 -9.49 1.08 20.91
CA GLY A 53 -9.46 1.52 19.52
C GLY A 53 -9.76 0.42 18.50
N ASN A 54 -10.33 -0.71 18.94
CA ASN A 54 -10.75 -1.78 18.04
C ASN A 54 -12.15 -1.50 17.50
N THR A 55 -12.38 -1.67 16.20
CA THR A 55 -13.73 -1.75 15.65
C THR A 55 -14.30 -3.15 15.87
N ALA A 56 -15.62 -3.31 15.74
CA ALA A 56 -16.26 -4.62 15.79
C ALA A 56 -15.61 -5.65 14.82
N LEU A 57 -15.12 -5.18 13.67
CA LEU A 57 -14.41 -6.02 12.70
C LEU A 57 -13.03 -6.47 13.19
N HIS A 58 -12.31 -5.66 13.99
CA HIS A 58 -11.06 -6.09 14.64
C HIS A 58 -11.36 -7.19 15.66
N LEU A 59 -12.40 -7.04 16.48
CA LEU A 59 -12.80 -8.08 17.44
C LEU A 59 -13.17 -9.39 16.73
N ALA A 60 -13.98 -9.31 15.67
CA ALA A 60 -14.34 -10.49 14.88
C ALA A 60 -13.10 -11.22 14.34
N ALA A 61 -12.09 -10.49 13.87
CA ALA A 61 -10.84 -11.05 13.34
C ALA A 61 -9.98 -11.68 14.45
N MET A 62 -9.82 -11.01 15.60
CA MET A 62 -9.04 -11.50 16.74
C MET A 62 -9.66 -12.74 17.40
N LEU A 63 -10.98 -12.85 17.39
CA LEU A 63 -11.73 -13.97 17.99
C LEU A 63 -12.05 -15.11 17.00
N GLY A 64 -11.74 -14.91 15.71
CA GLY A 64 -12.04 -15.89 14.66
C GLY A 64 -13.54 -16.00 14.33
N ASN A 65 -14.34 -14.99 14.65
CA ASN A 65 -15.80 -14.98 14.47
C ASN A 65 -16.16 -14.65 12.99
N ILE A 66 -15.99 -15.62 12.10
CA ILE A 66 -16.10 -15.42 10.65
C ILE A 66 -17.50 -14.98 10.21
N GLU A 67 -18.57 -15.53 10.81
CA GLU A 67 -19.93 -15.15 10.45
C GLU A 67 -20.25 -13.72 10.88
N ALA A 68 -19.77 -13.29 12.05
CA ALA A 68 -19.85 -11.90 12.49
C ALA A 68 -19.10 -10.98 11.51
N ALA A 69 -17.88 -11.35 11.10
CA ALA A 69 -17.11 -10.58 10.13
C ALA A 69 -17.84 -10.45 8.78
N LYS A 70 -18.48 -11.52 8.27
CA LYS A 70 -19.27 -11.48 7.04
C LYS A 70 -20.41 -10.47 7.14
N LEU A 71 -21.23 -10.54 8.21
CA LEU A 71 -22.33 -9.61 8.42
C LEU A 71 -21.85 -8.16 8.48
N LEU A 72 -20.79 -7.89 9.22
CA LEU A 72 -20.19 -6.54 9.31
C LEU A 72 -19.75 -6.02 7.94
N LEU A 73 -19.10 -6.86 7.13
CA LEU A 73 -18.62 -6.51 5.79
C LEU A 73 -19.73 -6.30 4.78
N GLU A 74 -20.79 -7.11 4.83
CA GLU A 74 -22.01 -6.96 4.01
C GLU A 74 -22.69 -5.63 4.27
N HIS A 75 -22.67 -5.13 5.53
CA HIS A 75 -23.20 -3.83 5.90
C HIS A 75 -22.21 -2.67 5.73
N GLY A 76 -21.01 -2.94 5.26
CA GLY A 76 -20.05 -1.93 4.82
C GLY A 76 -18.99 -1.52 5.84
N ALA A 77 -18.71 -2.34 6.87
CA ALA A 77 -17.60 -2.10 7.78
C ALA A 77 -16.27 -1.91 7.04
N ASN A 78 -15.48 -0.92 7.47
CA ASN A 78 -14.25 -0.52 6.78
C ASN A 78 -13.05 -1.40 7.19
N VAL A 79 -12.54 -2.21 6.25
CA VAL A 79 -11.37 -3.08 6.46
C VAL A 79 -10.06 -2.28 6.59
N GLY A 80 -10.04 -1.04 6.10
CA GLY A 80 -8.82 -0.21 6.05
C GLY A 80 -8.45 0.46 7.36
N LEU A 81 -9.34 0.48 8.35
CA LEU A 81 -9.10 1.14 9.63
C LEU A 81 -8.02 0.44 10.45
N LYS A 82 -7.31 1.25 11.22
CA LYS A 82 -6.30 0.77 12.17
C LYS A 82 -6.79 1.02 13.59
N ASN A 83 -6.55 0.06 14.47
CA ASN A 83 -6.77 0.22 15.91
C ASN A 83 -5.71 1.15 16.54
N ASN A 84 -5.78 1.38 17.86
CA ASN A 84 -4.81 2.22 18.58
C ASN A 84 -3.36 1.73 18.44
N ASP A 85 -3.16 0.42 18.31
CA ASP A 85 -1.85 -0.19 18.07
C ASP A 85 -1.36 -0.01 16.62
N GLY A 86 -2.19 0.51 15.72
CA GLY A 86 -1.85 0.72 14.31
C GLY A 86 -2.03 -0.52 13.43
N TRP A 87 -2.74 -1.55 13.88
CA TRP A 87 -3.06 -2.78 13.14
C TRP A 87 -4.45 -2.71 12.52
N LYS A 88 -4.61 -3.30 11.35
CA LYS A 88 -5.89 -3.47 10.67
C LYS A 88 -6.51 -4.81 11.05
N SER A 89 -7.82 -4.97 10.88
CA SER A 89 -8.51 -6.26 11.05
C SER A 89 -7.89 -7.40 10.22
N LEU A 90 -7.38 -7.11 9.02
CA LEU A 90 -6.65 -8.10 8.21
C LEU A 90 -5.36 -8.57 8.90
N HIS A 91 -4.62 -7.68 9.58
CA HIS A 91 -3.42 -8.06 10.32
C HIS A 91 -3.76 -8.97 11.51
N GLU A 92 -4.88 -8.71 12.18
CA GLU A 92 -5.36 -9.55 13.27
C GLU A 92 -5.81 -10.94 12.76
N ALA A 93 -6.45 -11.01 11.59
CA ALA A 93 -6.81 -12.27 10.96
C ALA A 93 -5.58 -13.10 10.55
N ILE A 94 -4.52 -12.47 10.06
CA ILE A 94 -3.25 -13.15 9.74
C ILE A 94 -2.61 -13.69 11.02
N SER A 95 -2.60 -12.90 12.08
CA SER A 95 -2.11 -13.33 13.41
C SER A 95 -2.92 -14.50 13.95
N TYR A 96 -4.24 -14.47 13.83
CA TYR A 96 -5.12 -15.58 14.21
C TYR A 96 -4.81 -16.84 13.38
N GLY A 97 -4.54 -16.67 12.08
CA GLY A 97 -4.15 -17.74 11.17
C GLY A 97 -5.31 -18.50 10.51
N ASP A 98 -6.53 -17.92 10.46
CA ASP A 98 -7.64 -18.51 9.73
C ASP A 98 -7.65 -18.05 8.27
N ARG A 99 -7.32 -18.98 7.37
CA ARG A 99 -7.27 -18.79 5.93
C ARG A 99 -8.57 -18.21 5.35
N LYS A 100 -9.74 -18.67 5.85
CA LYS A 100 -11.04 -18.19 5.36
C LYS A 100 -11.29 -16.74 5.76
N MET A 101 -10.96 -16.37 7.01
CA MET A 101 -11.06 -15.00 7.50
C MET A 101 -10.12 -14.07 6.72
N ILE A 102 -8.87 -14.48 6.49
CA ILE A 102 -7.89 -13.72 5.71
C ILE A 102 -8.42 -13.47 4.30
N GLY A 103 -8.93 -14.50 3.62
CA GLY A 103 -9.51 -14.40 2.28
C GLY A 103 -10.72 -13.48 2.20
N LEU A 104 -11.60 -13.56 3.19
CA LEU A 104 -12.77 -12.69 3.32
C LEU A 104 -12.37 -11.22 3.45
N LEU A 105 -11.46 -10.90 4.37
CA LEU A 105 -11.00 -9.53 4.61
C LEU A 105 -10.18 -8.98 3.43
N LEU A 106 -9.30 -9.80 2.85
CA LEU A 106 -8.49 -9.41 1.68
C LEU A 106 -9.36 -9.08 0.47
N SER A 107 -10.33 -9.95 0.16
CA SER A 107 -11.30 -9.71 -0.91
C SER A 107 -12.13 -8.45 -0.68
N SER A 108 -12.56 -8.23 0.57
CA SER A 108 -13.32 -7.04 0.94
C SER A 108 -12.49 -5.77 0.87
N LEU A 109 -11.21 -5.83 1.26
CA LEU A 109 -10.26 -4.71 1.14
C LEU A 109 -10.06 -4.31 -0.34
N LYS A 110 -9.87 -5.30 -1.23
CA LYS A 110 -9.76 -5.06 -2.68
C LYS A 110 -11.04 -4.41 -3.22
N LYS A 111 -12.22 -4.93 -2.87
CA LYS A 111 -13.52 -4.36 -3.29
C LYS A 111 -13.72 -2.93 -2.78
N GLN A 112 -13.38 -2.65 -1.53
CA GLN A 112 -13.48 -1.30 -0.96
C GLN A 112 -12.51 -0.33 -1.63
N SER A 113 -11.27 -0.73 -1.89
CA SER A 113 -10.29 0.08 -2.62
C SER A 113 -10.77 0.42 -4.03
N HIS A 114 -11.34 -0.57 -4.75
CA HIS A 114 -11.89 -0.35 -6.08
C HIS A 114 -13.11 0.59 -6.07
N ARG A 115 -14.01 0.46 -5.08
CA ARG A 115 -15.15 1.38 -4.92
C ARG A 115 -14.67 2.81 -4.62
N SER A 116 -13.68 2.96 -3.75
CA SER A 116 -13.08 4.25 -3.43
C SER A 116 -12.47 4.92 -4.67
N LEU A 117 -11.75 4.16 -5.51
CA LEU A 117 -11.26 4.69 -6.80
C LEU A 117 -12.42 5.13 -7.69
N SER A 118 -13.42 4.26 -7.88
CA SER A 118 -14.56 4.55 -8.76
C SER A 118 -15.32 5.80 -8.34
N SER A 119 -15.41 6.10 -7.04
CA SER A 119 -16.06 7.32 -6.53
C SER A 119 -15.26 8.59 -6.80
N LYS A 120 -13.93 8.48 -6.92
CA LYS A 120 -13.02 9.60 -7.16
C LYS A 120 -12.79 9.88 -8.65
N LEU A 121 -13.17 8.98 -9.54
CA LEU A 121 -12.91 9.12 -10.99
C LEU A 121 -13.42 10.45 -11.58
N PRO A 122 -14.62 10.98 -11.25
CA PRO A 122 -15.05 12.27 -11.78
C PRO A 122 -14.15 13.43 -11.34
N GLU A 123 -13.69 13.42 -10.09
CA GLU A 123 -12.76 14.42 -9.55
C GLU A 123 -11.40 14.35 -10.26
N ILE A 124 -10.86 13.14 -10.39
CA ILE A 124 -9.62 12.87 -11.13
C ILE A 124 -9.73 13.33 -12.59
N GLN A 125 -10.85 13.04 -13.25
CA GLN A 125 -11.11 13.48 -14.62
C GLN A 125 -11.06 14.99 -14.73
N ASN A 126 -11.78 15.71 -13.86
CA ASN A 126 -11.81 17.17 -13.85
C ASN A 126 -10.41 17.77 -13.62
N HIS A 127 -9.63 17.22 -12.69
CA HIS A 127 -8.26 17.67 -12.44
C HIS A 127 -7.36 17.45 -13.66
N LEU A 128 -7.43 16.28 -14.29
CA LEU A 128 -6.66 16.01 -15.50
C LEU A 128 -7.08 16.94 -16.66
N GLU A 129 -8.37 17.21 -16.84
CA GLU A 129 -8.86 18.11 -17.88
C GLU A 129 -8.42 19.56 -17.65
N SER A 130 -8.25 19.98 -16.40
CA SER A 130 -7.78 21.33 -16.06
C SER A 130 -6.30 21.56 -16.35
N LEU A 131 -5.50 20.51 -16.44
CA LEU A 131 -4.08 20.57 -16.77
C LEU A 131 -3.87 20.62 -18.28
N ASN A 132 -2.91 21.42 -18.73
CA ASN A 132 -2.45 21.39 -20.12
C ASN A 132 -1.86 20.01 -20.48
N ASP A 133 -1.92 19.65 -21.74
CA ASP A 133 -1.33 18.42 -22.23
C ASP A 133 0.19 18.46 -22.12
N PHE A 134 0.81 17.34 -21.71
CA PHE A 134 2.25 17.28 -21.50
C PHE A 134 2.85 15.90 -21.79
N TYR A 135 4.16 15.91 -22.00
CA TYR A 135 5.03 14.75 -21.99
C TYR A 135 6.06 14.87 -20.87
N MET A 136 6.32 13.79 -20.15
CA MET A 136 7.29 13.76 -19.05
C MET A 136 8.04 12.43 -19.01
N GLU A 137 9.35 12.49 -18.79
CA GLU A 137 10.18 11.30 -18.53
C GLU A 137 10.62 11.28 -17.07
N ILE A 138 10.30 10.18 -16.39
CA ILE A 138 10.66 9.94 -15.00
C ILE A 138 11.54 8.69 -14.95
N ARG A 139 12.81 8.88 -14.66
CA ARG A 139 13.75 7.80 -14.43
C ARG A 139 13.74 7.41 -12.96
N TRP A 140 13.64 6.13 -12.70
CA TRP A 140 13.89 5.59 -11.38
C TRP A 140 14.97 4.51 -11.46
N GLU A 141 15.81 4.43 -10.43
CA GLU A 141 16.91 3.49 -10.36
C GLU A 141 17.24 3.16 -8.90
N PHE A 142 17.67 1.93 -8.68
CA PHE A 142 18.30 1.55 -7.44
C PHE A 142 19.82 1.67 -7.59
N GLN A 143 20.44 2.38 -6.64
CA GLN A 143 21.87 2.58 -6.58
C GLN A 143 22.46 1.85 -5.38
N THR A 144 23.57 1.15 -5.57
CA THR A 144 24.30 0.47 -4.49
C THR A 144 25.80 0.63 -4.71
N TRP A 145 26.55 0.72 -3.62
CA TRP A 145 28.01 0.75 -3.67
C TRP A 145 28.62 -0.66 -3.79
N ILE A 146 27.83 -1.73 -3.71
CA ILE A 146 28.30 -3.10 -3.89
C ILE A 146 28.45 -3.38 -5.40
N PRO A 147 29.68 -3.63 -5.91
CA PRO A 147 29.96 -3.63 -7.37
C PRO A 147 29.16 -4.66 -8.17
N LEU A 148 29.01 -5.87 -7.67
CA LEU A 148 28.26 -6.93 -8.36
C LEU A 148 26.76 -6.68 -8.31
N LEU A 149 26.25 -6.22 -7.16
CA LEU A 149 24.84 -5.91 -6.98
C LEU A 149 24.40 -4.71 -7.85
N SER A 150 25.29 -3.73 -8.07
CA SER A 150 24.99 -2.56 -8.91
C SER A 150 24.62 -2.92 -10.36
N ARG A 151 25.09 -4.06 -10.86
CA ARG A 151 24.81 -4.52 -12.25
C ARG A 151 23.43 -5.16 -12.39
N VAL A 152 22.88 -5.67 -11.28
CA VAL A 152 21.58 -6.37 -11.26
C VAL A 152 20.45 -5.50 -10.72
N MET A 153 20.75 -4.27 -10.26
CA MET A 153 19.73 -3.37 -9.75
C MET A 153 18.78 -2.90 -10.85
N PRO A 154 17.48 -2.93 -10.61
CA PRO A 154 16.51 -2.48 -11.59
C PRO A 154 16.58 -0.96 -11.77
N SER A 155 16.38 -0.55 -13.00
CA SER A 155 16.14 0.85 -13.36
C SER A 155 15.23 0.91 -14.58
N ASP A 156 14.38 1.92 -14.65
CA ASP A 156 13.55 2.14 -15.82
C ASP A 156 13.27 3.64 -16.01
N THR A 157 12.76 3.99 -17.18
CA THR A 157 12.28 5.34 -17.48
C THR A 157 10.83 5.27 -17.89
N PHE A 158 9.96 5.83 -17.05
CA PHE A 158 8.55 6.00 -17.38
C PHE A 158 8.38 7.19 -18.31
N LYS A 159 7.79 6.96 -19.49
CA LYS A 159 7.39 8.01 -20.42
C LYS A 159 5.90 8.26 -20.21
N VAL A 160 5.57 9.40 -19.65
CA VAL A 160 4.20 9.77 -19.29
C VAL A 160 3.67 10.76 -20.33
N TYR A 161 2.59 10.39 -20.98
CA TYR A 161 1.85 11.21 -21.92
C TYR A 161 0.49 11.54 -21.32
N LYS A 162 0.13 12.81 -21.28
CA LYS A 162 -1.16 13.29 -20.79
C LYS A 162 -1.88 14.09 -21.86
N ARG A 163 -3.11 13.70 -22.22
CA ARG A 163 -3.96 14.40 -23.17
C ARG A 163 -5.41 14.45 -22.72
N GLY A 164 -5.93 15.66 -22.50
CA GLY A 164 -7.24 15.83 -21.87
C GLY A 164 -7.28 15.12 -20.53
N SER A 165 -8.24 14.24 -20.31
CA SER A 165 -8.30 13.39 -19.09
C SER A 165 -7.54 12.08 -19.19
N LYS A 166 -6.88 11.80 -20.34
CA LYS A 166 -6.22 10.51 -20.60
C LYS A 166 -4.76 10.54 -20.23
N LEU A 167 -4.29 9.41 -19.72
CA LEU A 167 -2.88 9.17 -19.44
C LEU A 167 -2.40 7.91 -20.16
N ARG A 168 -1.18 7.97 -20.67
CA ARG A 168 -0.42 6.81 -21.13
C ARG A 168 0.93 6.80 -20.45
N VAL A 169 1.33 5.66 -19.94
CA VAL A 169 2.66 5.47 -19.33
C VAL A 169 3.35 4.31 -20.03
N ASP A 170 4.44 4.58 -20.72
CA ASP A 170 5.28 3.55 -21.33
C ASP A 170 6.45 3.22 -20.40
N PHE A 171 6.77 1.94 -20.29
CA PHE A 171 7.84 1.41 -19.44
C PHE A 171 8.39 0.09 -19.99
N THR A 172 9.60 -0.28 -19.54
CA THR A 172 10.28 -1.45 -20.10
C THR A 172 10.51 -2.58 -19.12
N LEU A 173 10.44 -2.35 -17.83
CA LEU A 173 10.69 -3.37 -16.82
C LEU A 173 9.45 -4.24 -16.61
N THR A 174 9.54 -5.52 -16.94
CA THR A 174 8.39 -6.45 -16.87
C THR A 174 8.49 -7.45 -15.73
N ASP A 175 9.62 -8.11 -15.55
CA ASP A 175 9.75 -9.21 -14.60
C ASP A 175 11.21 -9.39 -14.15
N PHE A 176 11.40 -10.22 -13.10
CA PHE A 176 12.70 -10.61 -12.60
C PHE A 176 12.94 -12.11 -12.83
N ASN A 177 13.96 -12.45 -13.58
CA ASN A 177 14.35 -13.83 -13.79
C ASN A 177 15.36 -14.27 -12.71
N GLU A 178 14.90 -15.12 -11.80
CA GLU A 178 15.68 -15.61 -10.66
C GLU A 178 16.84 -16.50 -11.10
N SER A 179 16.67 -17.31 -12.15
CA SER A 179 17.67 -18.28 -12.62
C SER A 179 18.95 -17.62 -13.18
N ILE A 180 18.80 -16.48 -13.85
CA ILE A 180 19.93 -15.74 -14.44
C ILE A 180 20.20 -14.40 -13.75
N ILE A 181 19.48 -14.13 -12.68
CA ILE A 181 19.63 -12.92 -11.85
C ILE A 181 19.57 -11.65 -12.71
N SER A 182 18.57 -11.54 -13.54
CA SER A 182 18.39 -10.40 -14.43
C SER A 182 16.94 -9.96 -14.52
N TRP A 183 16.76 -8.67 -14.80
CA TRP A 183 15.44 -8.10 -15.04
C TRP A 183 15.06 -8.27 -16.50
N THR A 184 13.88 -8.83 -16.75
CA THR A 184 13.31 -8.93 -18.08
C THR A 184 12.81 -7.57 -18.54
N ARG A 185 13.15 -7.20 -19.76
CA ARG A 185 12.67 -5.97 -20.38
C ARG A 185 11.69 -6.30 -21.50
N GLY A 186 10.56 -5.65 -21.43
CA GLY A 186 9.52 -5.68 -22.45
C GLY A 186 9.29 -4.30 -23.07
N ASP A 187 8.18 -4.14 -23.70
CA ASP A 187 7.64 -2.88 -24.22
C ASP A 187 6.19 -2.79 -23.78
N MET A 188 5.95 -2.06 -22.69
CA MET A 188 4.70 -2.03 -21.98
C MET A 188 4.08 -0.64 -22.00
N SER A 189 2.75 -0.58 -22.11
CA SER A 189 2.01 0.67 -22.01
C SER A 189 0.81 0.52 -21.08
N LEU A 190 0.71 1.38 -20.10
CA LEU A 190 -0.50 1.55 -19.28
C LEU A 190 -1.35 2.67 -19.88
N LEU A 191 -2.57 2.37 -20.25
CA LEU A 191 -3.56 3.36 -20.69
C LEU A 191 -4.58 3.59 -19.58
N PHE A 192 -4.85 4.85 -19.28
CA PHE A 192 -5.89 5.26 -18.35
C PHE A 192 -6.80 6.31 -19.01
N ASP A 193 -8.10 5.99 -19.08
CA ASP A 193 -9.15 6.87 -19.58
C ASP A 193 -10.34 6.84 -18.62
N PRO A 194 -10.50 7.84 -17.73
CA PRO A 194 -11.58 7.86 -16.76
C PRO A 194 -12.97 7.99 -17.40
N GLY A 195 -13.06 8.53 -18.64
CA GLY A 195 -14.30 8.65 -19.41
C GLY A 195 -14.71 7.37 -20.14
N ALA A 196 -13.86 6.36 -20.18
CA ALA A 196 -14.18 5.08 -20.83
C ALA A 196 -15.16 4.23 -19.98
N PRO A 197 -15.85 3.26 -20.60
CA PRO A 197 -16.62 2.27 -19.84
C PRO A 197 -15.78 1.62 -18.75
N LYS A 198 -16.38 1.33 -17.59
CA LYS A 198 -15.69 0.89 -16.36
C LYS A 198 -14.65 -0.23 -16.60
N SER A 199 -14.92 -1.17 -17.49
CA SER A 199 -14.01 -2.27 -17.82
C SER A 199 -12.85 -1.89 -18.73
N TYR A 200 -12.83 -0.68 -19.27
CA TYR A 200 -11.81 -0.17 -20.20
C TYR A 200 -11.08 1.08 -19.67
N GLN A 201 -11.35 1.46 -18.43
CA GLN A 201 -10.73 2.65 -17.83
C GLN A 201 -9.22 2.51 -17.63
N THR A 202 -8.77 1.27 -17.36
CA THR A 202 -7.34 0.99 -17.20
C THR A 202 -7.00 -0.27 -17.98
N LEU A 203 -6.07 -0.12 -18.92
CA LEU A 203 -5.61 -1.19 -19.79
C LEU A 203 -4.08 -1.30 -19.70
N LEU A 204 -3.57 -2.51 -19.66
CA LEU A 204 -2.16 -2.79 -19.79
C LEU A 204 -1.90 -3.48 -21.11
N LEU A 205 -0.98 -2.93 -21.89
CA LEU A 205 -0.60 -3.42 -23.21
C LEU A 205 0.82 -3.98 -23.17
N ASN A 206 1.03 -5.13 -23.78
CA ASN A 206 2.34 -5.61 -24.18
C ASN A 206 2.49 -5.33 -25.69
N ASN A 207 3.28 -4.30 -26.01
CA ASN A 207 3.44 -3.86 -27.40
C ASN A 207 4.26 -4.85 -28.23
N LYS A 208 5.11 -5.68 -27.59
CA LYS A 208 5.90 -6.69 -28.26
C LYS A 208 5.07 -7.89 -28.71
N ASP A 209 4.15 -8.32 -27.85
CA ASP A 209 3.32 -9.51 -28.09
C ASP A 209 1.96 -9.14 -28.70
N GLU A 210 1.71 -7.83 -28.91
CA GLU A 210 0.47 -7.27 -29.49
C GLU A 210 -0.80 -7.73 -28.74
N VAL A 211 -0.71 -7.76 -27.40
CA VAL A 211 -1.81 -8.15 -26.52
C VAL A 211 -2.13 -7.05 -25.53
N TYR A 212 -3.38 -7.02 -25.07
CA TYR A 212 -3.78 -6.16 -23.98
C TYR A 212 -4.62 -6.89 -22.94
N GLN A 213 -4.51 -6.44 -21.73
CA GLN A 213 -5.31 -6.92 -20.59
C GLN A 213 -6.02 -5.75 -19.93
N ARG A 214 -7.29 -5.94 -19.59
CA ARG A 214 -8.03 -5.01 -18.75
C ARG A 214 -7.61 -5.21 -17.29
N VAL A 215 -7.18 -4.14 -16.65
CA VAL A 215 -6.88 -4.18 -15.20
C VAL A 215 -8.20 -4.34 -14.47
N ARG A 216 -8.44 -5.53 -13.95
CA ARG A 216 -9.65 -5.93 -13.22
C ARG A 216 -9.27 -6.42 -11.85
N ASP A 217 -10.21 -6.29 -10.92
CA ASP A 217 -10.09 -6.94 -9.61
C ASP A 217 -10.29 -8.46 -9.78
N LYS A 218 -9.19 -9.18 -10.07
CA LYS A 218 -9.21 -10.63 -10.21
C LYS A 218 -8.81 -11.27 -8.88
N ASN A 219 -9.67 -12.13 -8.36
CA ASN A 219 -9.36 -12.97 -7.19
C ASN A 219 -8.59 -14.27 -7.58
N ARG A 220 -7.96 -14.33 -8.77
CA ARG A 220 -7.32 -15.55 -9.26
C ARG A 220 -6.17 -16.03 -8.36
N HIS A 221 -5.34 -15.12 -7.92
CA HIS A 221 -4.20 -15.41 -7.04
C HIS A 221 -4.50 -15.18 -5.55
N LEU A 222 -5.80 -15.14 -5.19
CA LEU A 222 -6.19 -14.90 -3.80
C LEU A 222 -5.56 -15.91 -2.85
N ASN A 223 -5.47 -17.17 -3.26
CA ASN A 223 -4.89 -18.22 -2.45
C ASN A 223 -3.38 -18.05 -2.27
N ASP A 224 -2.67 -17.69 -3.33
CA ASP A 224 -1.22 -17.45 -3.29
C ASP A 224 -0.90 -16.21 -2.43
N GLU A 225 -1.71 -15.16 -2.55
CA GLU A 225 -1.60 -13.98 -1.69
C GLU A 225 -1.85 -14.33 -0.21
N ILE A 226 -2.82 -15.20 0.09
CA ILE A 226 -3.09 -15.66 1.45
C ILE A 226 -1.87 -16.46 1.96
N ASP A 227 -1.31 -17.37 1.14
CA ASP A 227 -0.16 -18.17 1.51
C ASP A 227 1.07 -17.30 1.78
N LEU A 228 1.30 -16.27 0.95
CA LEU A 228 2.33 -15.27 1.17
C LEU A 228 2.12 -14.51 2.49
N LEU A 229 0.90 -14.03 2.74
CA LEU A 229 0.57 -13.30 3.98
C LEU A 229 0.75 -14.17 5.22
N MET A 230 0.40 -15.46 5.14
CA MET A 230 0.57 -16.41 6.23
C MET A 230 2.03 -16.85 6.44
N GLY A 231 2.90 -16.66 5.45
CA GLY A 231 4.32 -17.04 5.51
C GLY A 231 5.29 -15.89 5.81
N CYS A 232 4.82 -14.66 5.85
CA CYS A 232 5.65 -13.49 6.03
C CYS A 232 5.36 -12.74 7.34
N ASP A 233 6.33 -11.93 7.80
CA ASP A 233 6.11 -11.01 8.92
C ASP A 233 4.88 -10.12 8.65
N ILE A 234 3.99 -9.95 9.64
CA ILE A 234 2.97 -8.90 9.59
C ILE A 234 3.66 -7.55 9.81
N ILE A 235 3.57 -6.66 8.83
CA ILE A 235 4.32 -5.40 8.86
C ILE A 235 3.34 -4.21 8.83
N SER A 236 3.48 -3.30 9.79
CA SER A 236 2.88 -1.97 9.76
C SER A 236 3.98 -0.93 9.78
N SER A 237 4.11 -0.18 8.68
CA SER A 237 5.09 0.89 8.59
C SER A 237 4.38 2.23 8.47
N HIS A 238 4.89 3.24 9.14
CA HIS A 238 4.51 4.61 8.93
C HIS A 238 5.72 5.53 8.94
N ILE A 239 5.65 6.57 8.15
CA ILE A 239 6.67 7.62 8.14
C ILE A 239 6.26 8.67 9.16
N SER A 240 7.07 8.85 10.20
CA SER A 240 6.91 9.96 11.12
C SER A 240 7.50 11.21 10.47
N THR A 241 6.62 12.17 10.20
CA THR A 241 7.02 13.46 9.62
C THR A 241 7.31 14.53 10.68
N ARG A 242 7.41 14.16 11.95
CA ARG A 242 7.78 15.04 13.05
C ARG A 242 8.97 14.42 13.79
N PRO A 243 10.08 15.16 13.85
CA PRO A 243 10.39 16.53 13.41
C PRO A 243 11.20 16.58 12.09
N ILE A 244 10.61 16.29 10.94
CA ILE A 244 11.34 16.36 9.65
C ILE A 244 11.89 17.77 9.38
N ARG A 245 13.12 17.84 8.89
CA ARG A 245 13.79 19.09 8.49
C ARG A 245 14.43 18.94 7.13
N PHE A 246 14.27 19.98 6.30
CA PHE A 246 14.96 20.15 5.02
C PHE A 246 16.07 21.16 5.18
N VAL A 247 17.32 20.73 5.08
CA VAL A 247 18.48 21.58 5.24
C VAL A 247 19.18 21.71 3.90
N ARG A 248 19.36 22.95 3.40
CA ARG A 248 20.07 23.18 2.15
C ARG A 248 21.45 22.52 2.20
N ALA A 249 21.76 21.74 1.17
CA ALA A 249 23.07 21.12 1.06
C ALA A 249 24.12 22.21 0.78
N LYS A 250 25.26 22.12 1.44
CA LYS A 250 26.38 23.07 1.26
C LYS A 250 27.43 22.47 0.33
N GLY A 251 27.96 23.30 -0.55
CA GLY A 251 29.11 22.98 -1.38
C GLY A 251 30.44 23.08 -0.62
N TRP A 252 31.53 22.84 -1.30
CA TRP A 252 32.90 22.86 -0.71
C TRP A 252 33.25 24.20 -0.03
N PHE A 253 32.75 25.30 -0.57
CA PHE A 253 32.99 26.65 -0.02
C PHE A 253 31.83 27.16 0.84
N MET A 254 31.06 26.29 1.46
CA MET A 254 29.91 26.63 2.34
C MET A 254 28.77 27.39 1.63
N ASN A 255 28.83 27.57 0.31
CA ASN A 255 27.75 28.11 -0.49
C ASN A 255 26.63 27.06 -0.69
N ASP A 256 25.42 27.51 -1.02
CA ASP A 256 24.30 26.65 -1.30
C ASP A 256 24.57 25.80 -2.53
N LYS A 257 24.37 24.49 -2.42
CA LYS A 257 24.62 23.55 -3.49
C LYS A 257 23.41 23.49 -4.41
N SER A 258 23.62 23.85 -5.67
CA SER A 258 22.65 23.62 -6.74
C SER A 258 23.36 22.94 -7.91
N TYR A 259 22.61 22.20 -8.71
CA TYR A 259 23.14 21.59 -9.95
C TYR A 259 22.03 21.47 -11.00
N ASN A 260 22.45 21.25 -12.25
CA ASN A 260 21.51 21.06 -13.33
C ASN A 260 21.08 19.59 -13.45
N ILE A 261 19.78 19.36 -13.54
CA ILE A 261 19.17 18.07 -13.87
C ILE A 261 18.49 18.26 -15.23
N GLY A 262 19.10 17.74 -16.29
CA GLY A 262 18.69 18.11 -17.64
C GLY A 262 18.80 19.62 -17.86
N GLU A 263 17.70 20.25 -18.25
CA GLU A 263 17.61 21.69 -18.48
C GLU A 263 17.29 22.51 -17.22
N TYR A 264 16.98 21.85 -16.10
CA TYR A 264 16.45 22.47 -14.90
C TYR A 264 17.54 22.68 -13.84
N LYS A 265 17.62 23.90 -13.31
CA LYS A 265 18.46 24.20 -12.15
C LYS A 265 17.71 23.85 -10.87
N ALA A 266 18.31 23.03 -10.03
CA ALA A 266 17.70 22.56 -8.80
C ALA A 266 18.55 22.86 -7.57
N ASP A 267 17.89 23.29 -6.49
CA ASP A 267 18.46 23.45 -5.17
C ASP A 267 18.42 22.13 -4.40
N LEU A 268 19.53 21.75 -3.78
CA LEU A 268 19.63 20.51 -3.01
C LEU A 268 19.30 20.70 -1.54
N PHE A 269 18.51 19.78 -1.03
CA PHE A 269 18.17 19.69 0.38
C PHE A 269 18.47 18.29 0.93
N ASN A 270 19.18 18.26 2.06
CA ASN A 270 19.29 17.05 2.86
C ASN A 270 18.01 16.89 3.71
N ILE A 271 17.41 15.74 3.64
CA ILE A 271 16.28 15.35 4.49
C ILE A 271 16.86 14.82 5.80
N LYS A 272 16.49 15.40 6.92
CA LYS A 272 16.92 15.00 8.27
C LYS A 272 15.72 14.71 9.14
N GLU A 273 15.91 13.83 10.12
CA GLU A 273 14.89 13.50 11.13
C GLU A 273 13.61 12.88 10.51
N LEU A 274 13.72 12.33 9.31
CA LEU A 274 12.66 11.52 8.72
C LEU A 274 12.78 10.11 9.30
N CYS A 275 11.84 9.73 10.15
CA CYS A 275 11.86 8.41 10.79
C CYS A 275 10.85 7.46 10.14
N LEU A 276 11.31 6.31 9.70
CA LEU A 276 10.47 5.17 9.35
C LEU A 276 10.28 4.31 10.60
N ILE A 277 9.07 4.30 11.13
CA ILE A 277 8.69 3.44 12.23
C ILE A 277 8.09 2.18 11.63
N THR A 278 8.78 1.06 11.82
CA THR A 278 8.32 -0.25 11.33
C THR A 278 8.02 -1.13 12.52
N ARG A 279 6.77 -1.59 12.61
CA ARG A 279 6.31 -2.59 13.56
C ARG A 279 6.16 -3.91 12.84
N LYS A 280 6.68 -4.96 13.43
CA LYS A 280 6.62 -6.33 12.90
C LYS A 280 6.03 -7.26 13.94
N ARG A 281 5.12 -8.11 13.49
CA ARG A 281 4.54 -9.21 14.29
C ARG A 281 4.81 -10.53 13.58
N ARG A 282 4.99 -11.59 14.33
CA ARG A 282 5.39 -12.90 13.79
C ARG A 282 4.88 -14.10 14.58
N GLU A 283 3.97 -13.90 15.50
CA GLU A 283 3.39 -14.91 16.37
C GLU A 283 2.67 -16.04 15.64
N HIS A 284 2.34 -15.85 14.38
CA HIS A 284 1.72 -16.84 13.50
C HIS A 284 2.74 -17.68 12.71
N LEU A 285 4.02 -17.28 12.68
CA LEU A 285 5.03 -17.93 11.88
C LEU A 285 5.60 -19.17 12.54
N SER A 286 5.79 -20.23 11.76
CA SER A 286 6.52 -21.41 12.18
C SER A 286 8.04 -21.13 12.30
N GLN A 287 8.76 -22.01 12.99
CA GLN A 287 10.24 -21.91 13.07
C GLN A 287 10.88 -21.99 11.68
N GLU A 288 10.29 -22.76 10.77
CA GLU A 288 10.74 -22.86 9.39
C GLU A 288 10.52 -21.55 8.61
N ASP A 289 9.33 -20.94 8.73
CA ASP A 289 9.06 -19.64 8.13
C ASP A 289 10.03 -18.57 8.64
N LEU A 290 10.28 -18.55 9.95
CA LEU A 290 11.25 -17.64 10.56
C LEU A 290 12.68 -17.86 10.02
N ARG A 291 13.07 -19.11 9.77
CA ARG A 291 14.36 -19.44 9.16
C ARG A 291 14.43 -18.94 7.71
N LYS A 292 13.44 -19.29 6.88
CA LYS A 292 13.35 -18.83 5.47
C LYS A 292 13.37 -17.32 5.37
N ASN A 293 12.55 -16.62 6.16
CA ASN A 293 12.49 -15.15 6.18
C ASN A 293 13.83 -14.52 6.62
N ARG A 294 14.57 -15.17 7.54
CA ARG A 294 15.89 -14.69 7.98
C ARG A 294 16.94 -14.88 6.89
N GLU A 295 16.92 -15.99 6.18
CA GLU A 295 17.83 -16.29 5.08
C GLU A 295 17.61 -15.34 3.91
N LEU A 296 16.35 -15.08 3.52
CA LEU A 296 16.00 -14.08 2.52
C LEU A 296 16.50 -12.67 2.90
N ASN A 297 16.21 -12.23 4.12
CA ASN A 297 16.69 -10.93 4.61
C ASN A 297 18.22 -10.83 4.63
N LYS A 298 18.91 -11.91 5.00
CA LYS A 298 20.38 -11.98 4.98
C LYS A 298 20.93 -11.95 3.56
N ALA A 299 20.29 -12.65 2.62
CA ALA A 299 20.64 -12.63 1.21
C ALA A 299 20.53 -11.22 0.61
N PHE A 300 19.39 -10.56 0.80
CA PHE A 300 19.21 -9.17 0.37
C PHE A 300 20.19 -8.18 1.02
N SER A 301 20.49 -8.33 2.31
CA SER A 301 21.40 -7.42 3.00
C SER A 301 22.88 -7.65 2.65
N SER A 302 23.24 -8.88 2.26
CA SER A 302 24.62 -9.24 1.86
C SER A 302 24.87 -9.14 0.35
N GLY A 303 23.82 -8.86 -0.45
CA GLY A 303 23.91 -8.86 -1.91
C GLY A 303 24.18 -10.24 -2.51
N LYS A 304 23.96 -11.30 -1.75
CA LYS A 304 23.99 -12.69 -2.22
C LYS A 304 22.54 -13.12 -2.40
N LEU A 305 22.22 -13.65 -3.57
CA LEU A 305 20.92 -14.30 -3.74
C LEU A 305 20.85 -15.55 -2.88
N PRO A 306 19.66 -15.91 -2.36
CA PRO A 306 19.49 -17.17 -1.67
C PRO A 306 19.96 -18.30 -2.60
N PRO A 307 20.63 -19.32 -2.07
CA PRO A 307 20.92 -20.50 -2.87
C PRO A 307 19.59 -21.05 -3.38
N ASP A 308 19.55 -21.33 -4.67
CA ASP A 308 18.48 -22.12 -5.26
C ASP A 308 18.50 -23.48 -4.57
N ASP A 309 17.54 -23.75 -3.71
CA ASP A 309 17.47 -25.02 -2.97
C ASP A 309 16.93 -26.16 -3.84
N GLY A 310 16.93 -26.00 -5.17
CA GLY A 310 16.73 -27.08 -6.13
C GLY A 310 15.40 -27.86 -5.98
N SER A 311 14.54 -27.45 -5.08
CA SER A 311 13.24 -28.06 -4.86
C SER A 311 12.19 -27.43 -5.78
N SER A 312 12.46 -27.46 -7.10
CA SER A 312 11.42 -27.34 -8.10
C SER A 312 10.74 -28.70 -8.28
N ASP A 313 10.17 -29.23 -7.22
CA ASP A 313 9.18 -30.27 -7.34
C ASP A 313 7.91 -29.63 -7.91
N ASP A 314 7.71 -29.81 -9.21
CA ASP A 314 6.50 -29.41 -9.96
C ASP A 314 5.21 -30.04 -9.38
N ASP A 315 5.32 -30.95 -8.45
CA ASP A 315 4.20 -31.61 -7.76
C ASP A 315 3.60 -30.79 -6.61
N ASP A 316 4.24 -29.71 -6.14
CA ASP A 316 3.79 -28.94 -4.95
C ASP A 316 2.94 -27.69 -5.28
N LYS A 317 2.68 -27.44 -6.58
CA LYS A 317 1.92 -26.24 -7.05
C LYS A 317 0.46 -26.16 -6.58
N ASN A 318 -0.03 -27.15 -5.83
CA ASN A 318 -1.45 -27.21 -5.40
C ASN A 318 -1.65 -27.31 -3.87
N HIS A 319 -0.61 -27.25 -3.06
CA HIS A 319 -0.74 -27.36 -1.61
C HIS A 319 -0.74 -25.97 -0.95
N HIS A 320 -1.95 -25.40 -0.79
CA HIS A 320 -2.14 -24.19 -0.05
C HIS A 320 -1.94 -24.41 1.47
N ARG A 321 -1.40 -23.40 2.16
CA ARG A 321 -1.21 -23.43 3.61
C ARG A 321 -2.53 -23.67 4.33
N ALA A 322 -2.54 -24.59 5.27
CA ALA A 322 -3.70 -24.81 6.13
C ALA A 322 -3.87 -23.68 7.15
N SER A 323 -5.09 -23.47 7.63
CA SER A 323 -5.35 -22.60 8.79
C SER A 323 -4.58 -23.11 10.03
N LEU A 324 -4.08 -22.18 10.83
CA LEU A 324 -3.42 -22.50 12.08
C LEU A 324 -4.45 -22.95 13.14
N SER A 325 -3.98 -23.66 14.17
CA SER A 325 -4.82 -23.94 15.33
C SER A 325 -5.27 -22.63 15.99
N PRO A 326 -6.57 -22.46 16.30
CA PRO A 326 -7.07 -21.26 16.94
C PRO A 326 -6.31 -20.95 18.23
N PRO A 327 -6.07 -19.67 18.55
CA PRO A 327 -5.54 -19.30 19.86
C PRO A 327 -6.54 -19.65 20.98
N PRO A 328 -6.11 -19.77 22.22
CA PRO A 328 -7.00 -19.93 23.36
C PRO A 328 -8.03 -18.78 23.40
N LYS A 329 -9.27 -19.11 23.73
CA LYS A 329 -10.28 -18.06 23.94
C LYS A 329 -9.92 -17.25 25.18
N PRO A 330 -10.19 -15.93 25.18
CA PRO A 330 -10.01 -15.13 26.39
C PRO A 330 -10.90 -15.64 27.51
N GLU A 331 -10.35 -15.72 28.73
CA GLU A 331 -11.08 -16.20 29.91
C GLU A 331 -11.88 -15.11 30.63
N PHE A 332 -11.76 -13.86 30.18
CA PHE A 332 -12.44 -12.71 30.76
C PHE A 332 -13.74 -12.36 30.02
N THR A 333 -14.63 -11.70 30.75
CA THR A 333 -15.92 -11.21 30.23
C THR A 333 -15.73 -9.92 29.40
N TRP A 334 -16.78 -9.53 28.67
CA TRP A 334 -16.79 -8.26 27.92
C TRP A 334 -16.54 -7.04 28.85
N ALA A 335 -17.13 -7.01 30.01
CA ALA A 335 -16.98 -5.92 30.98
C ALA A 335 -15.55 -5.83 31.54
N GLU A 336 -14.88 -6.97 31.73
CA GLU A 336 -13.48 -7.04 32.13
C GLU A 336 -12.57 -6.59 30.99
N TYR A 337 -12.84 -7.02 29.76
CA TYR A 337 -12.08 -6.58 28.58
C TYR A 337 -12.05 -5.04 28.47
N LEU A 338 -13.18 -4.37 28.59
CA LEU A 338 -13.26 -2.91 28.49
C LEU A 338 -12.48 -2.15 29.58
N ARG A 339 -12.22 -2.81 30.72
CA ARG A 339 -11.50 -2.23 31.87
C ARG A 339 -10.01 -2.55 31.87
N LEU A 340 -9.57 -3.50 31.06
CA LEU A 340 -8.13 -3.80 30.95
C LEU A 340 -7.37 -2.56 30.46
N PRO A 341 -6.16 -2.31 30.97
CA PRO A 341 -5.30 -1.28 30.41
C PRO A 341 -4.85 -1.67 29.00
N ASP A 342 -4.58 -0.67 28.14
CA ASP A 342 -4.01 -0.95 26.85
C ASP A 342 -2.67 -1.68 26.99
N GLY A 343 -2.56 -2.82 26.30
CA GLY A 343 -1.35 -3.63 26.38
C GLY A 343 -1.54 -5.06 25.87
N PRO A 344 -0.54 -5.93 26.13
CA PRO A 344 -0.61 -7.33 25.73
C PRO A 344 -1.81 -8.09 26.33
N ASP A 345 -2.20 -7.76 27.55
CA ASP A 345 -3.26 -8.45 28.28
C ASP A 345 -4.67 -8.12 27.76
N SER A 346 -4.85 -6.98 27.07
CA SER A 346 -6.12 -6.62 26.44
C SER A 346 -6.26 -7.14 25.00
N HIS A 347 -5.26 -7.88 24.49
CA HIS A 347 -5.32 -8.45 23.16
C HIS A 347 -6.09 -9.77 23.15
N LEU A 348 -7.12 -9.85 22.28
CA LEU A 348 -8.05 -10.99 22.27
C LEU A 348 -7.60 -12.17 21.42
N GLY A 349 -6.62 -11.95 20.56
CA GLY A 349 -6.10 -12.96 19.64
C GLY A 349 -4.90 -13.72 20.20
N ARG A 350 -4.05 -14.16 19.29
CA ARG A 350 -2.78 -14.83 19.62
C ARG A 350 -1.86 -13.84 20.36
N PRO A 351 -1.15 -14.26 21.43
CA PRO A 351 -0.21 -13.39 22.14
C PRO A 351 0.76 -12.71 21.19
N LYS A 352 0.85 -11.36 21.25
CA LYS A 352 1.64 -10.56 20.30
C LYS A 352 3.14 -10.78 20.50
N GLU A 353 3.85 -11.13 19.42
CA GLU A 353 5.29 -11.05 19.31
C GLU A 353 5.67 -9.84 18.46
N GLU A 354 5.62 -8.65 19.06
CA GLU A 354 5.87 -7.41 18.34
C GLU A 354 7.29 -6.89 18.51
N LYS A 355 7.87 -6.45 17.40
CA LYS A 355 9.16 -5.74 17.37
C LYS A 355 8.98 -4.41 16.65
N THR A 356 9.26 -3.31 17.34
CA THR A 356 9.30 -1.98 16.75
C THR A 356 10.74 -1.58 16.41
N THR A 357 10.93 -1.05 15.21
CA THR A 357 12.22 -0.54 14.73
C THR A 357 12.01 0.89 14.22
N ASN A 358 12.81 1.83 14.72
CA ASN A 358 12.84 3.21 14.26
C ASN A 358 14.10 3.40 13.41
N THR A 359 13.93 3.74 12.15
CA THR A 359 15.03 3.98 11.23
C THR A 359 14.99 5.42 10.76
N GLU A 360 16.03 6.19 11.06
CA GLU A 360 16.20 7.53 10.50
C GLU A 360 16.58 7.40 9.03
N ILE A 361 15.78 8.01 8.15
CA ILE A 361 16.02 8.06 6.71
C ILE A 361 16.74 9.37 6.40
N LYS A 362 17.95 9.26 5.88
CA LYS A 362 18.77 10.40 5.42
C LYS A 362 18.69 10.46 3.91
N GLY A 363 17.72 11.19 3.40
CA GLY A 363 17.51 11.34 1.95
C GLY A 363 18.03 12.64 1.41
N MET A 364 18.02 12.77 0.07
CA MET A 364 18.24 14.03 -0.64
C MET A 364 17.03 14.37 -1.50
N LEU A 365 16.71 15.67 -1.55
CA LEU A 365 15.64 16.22 -2.38
C LEU A 365 16.21 17.37 -3.20
N ALA A 366 16.01 17.36 -4.50
CA ALA A 366 16.33 18.47 -5.39
C ALA A 366 15.03 19.15 -5.82
N LEU A 367 14.95 20.45 -5.56
CA LEU A 367 13.78 21.29 -5.87
C LEU A 367 14.13 22.31 -6.94
N CYS A 368 13.30 22.37 -7.98
CA CYS A 368 13.38 23.36 -9.05
C CYS A 368 12.29 24.42 -8.86
N GLN A 369 12.69 25.69 -8.80
CA GLN A 369 11.76 26.81 -8.62
C GLN A 369 10.99 27.13 -9.92
N ASP A 370 11.70 26.99 -11.06
CA ASP A 370 11.21 27.39 -12.37
C ASP A 370 10.65 26.19 -13.17
N PHE A 371 10.30 25.10 -12.47
CA PHE A 371 9.75 23.93 -13.15
C PHE A 371 8.33 24.23 -13.64
N PRO A 372 7.96 23.80 -14.87
CA PRO A 372 6.66 24.14 -15.48
C PRO A 372 5.41 23.62 -14.75
N LEU A 373 5.56 22.55 -13.95
CA LEU A 373 4.49 22.03 -13.08
C LEU A 373 4.70 22.48 -11.64
N THR A 374 3.61 22.74 -10.95
CA THR A 374 3.63 22.96 -9.49
C THR A 374 3.58 21.64 -8.73
N THR A 375 3.96 21.68 -7.46
CA THR A 375 3.85 20.49 -6.59
C THR A 375 2.39 20.05 -6.45
N ASP A 376 1.43 20.99 -6.38
CA ASP A 376 0.00 20.65 -6.27
C ASP A 376 -0.49 19.91 -7.52
N GLN A 377 -0.13 20.37 -8.72
CA GLN A 377 -0.44 19.67 -9.96
C GLN A 377 0.18 18.26 -10.03
N LEU A 378 1.39 18.07 -9.49
CA LEU A 378 1.97 16.73 -9.34
C LEU A 378 1.13 15.86 -8.42
N LEU A 379 0.64 16.42 -7.32
CA LEU A 379 -0.20 15.69 -6.36
C LEU A 379 -1.52 15.22 -6.99
N ASP A 380 -2.11 16.03 -7.86
CA ASP A 380 -3.33 15.68 -8.61
C ASP A 380 -3.06 14.52 -9.58
N ILE A 381 -1.91 14.54 -10.29
CA ILE A 381 -1.48 13.43 -11.15
C ILE A 381 -1.26 12.15 -10.32
N LEU A 382 -0.61 12.27 -9.16
CA LEU A 382 -0.34 11.14 -8.28
C LEU A 382 -1.61 10.54 -7.68
N GLU A 383 -2.68 11.31 -7.52
CA GLU A 383 -3.98 10.82 -7.05
C GLU A 383 -4.54 9.72 -7.96
N VAL A 384 -4.34 9.83 -9.27
CA VAL A 384 -4.70 8.80 -10.26
C VAL A 384 -4.01 7.47 -9.97
N LEU A 385 -2.76 7.52 -9.49
CA LEU A 385 -1.95 6.33 -9.23
C LEU A 385 -2.13 5.76 -7.81
N GLU A 386 -2.75 6.52 -6.90
CA GLU A 386 -2.95 6.13 -5.49
C GLU A 386 -3.62 4.75 -5.33
N PRO A 387 -4.70 4.42 -6.08
CA PRO A 387 -5.38 3.14 -5.95
C PRO A 387 -4.57 1.95 -6.45
N VAL A 388 -3.68 2.19 -7.43
CA VAL A 388 -2.83 1.15 -8.01
C VAL A 388 -1.60 0.89 -7.14
N LYS A 389 -1.10 1.93 -6.45
CA LYS A 389 0.12 1.86 -5.64
C LYS A 389 -0.07 2.57 -4.29
N PRO A 390 -0.35 1.86 -3.19
CA PRO A 390 -0.55 2.45 -1.86
C PRO A 390 0.62 3.31 -1.35
N THR A 391 1.82 3.10 -1.91
CA THR A 391 3.00 3.92 -1.61
C THR A 391 2.83 5.37 -2.07
N VAL A 392 2.11 5.59 -3.16
CA VAL A 392 1.81 6.93 -3.71
C VAL A 392 0.99 7.74 -2.71
N LYS A 393 0.05 7.12 -2.02
CA LYS A 393 -0.73 7.76 -0.94
C LYS A 393 0.16 8.34 0.15
N LYS A 394 1.17 7.58 0.58
CA LYS A 394 2.12 8.03 1.61
C LYS A 394 2.99 9.17 1.10
N PHE A 395 3.43 9.10 -0.15
CA PHE A 395 4.22 10.15 -0.79
C PHE A 395 3.39 11.44 -0.96
N ARG A 396 2.15 11.33 -1.43
CA ARG A 396 1.21 12.45 -1.53
C ARG A 396 0.99 13.11 -0.16
N ALA A 397 0.66 12.33 0.86
CA ALA A 397 0.49 12.84 2.23
C ALA A 397 1.76 13.56 2.76
N PHE A 398 2.94 13.05 2.41
CA PHE A 398 4.21 13.70 2.73
C PHE A 398 4.34 15.06 2.01
N CYS A 399 4.10 15.12 0.71
CA CYS A 399 4.14 16.37 -0.07
C CYS A 399 3.11 17.39 0.40
N SER A 400 1.88 16.95 0.70
CA SER A 400 0.77 17.82 1.16
C SER A 400 0.96 18.32 2.60
N SER A 401 1.98 17.86 3.32
CA SER A 401 2.22 18.24 4.73
C SER A 401 2.58 19.71 4.94
N GLY A 402 2.76 20.49 3.87
CA GLY A 402 3.15 21.90 3.90
C GLY A 402 4.58 22.15 4.42
N ARG A 403 5.40 21.11 4.54
CA ARG A 403 6.77 21.17 5.09
C ARG A 403 7.84 21.16 4.03
N LEU A 404 7.47 20.83 2.79
CA LEU A 404 8.41 20.91 1.68
C LEU A 404 8.83 22.37 1.47
N PRO A 405 10.12 22.63 1.27
CA PRO A 405 10.55 23.92 0.76
C PRO A 405 9.88 24.20 -0.59
N PRO A 406 9.74 25.49 -0.99
CA PRO A 406 9.12 25.83 -2.26
C PRO A 406 9.90 25.27 -3.45
N GLY A 407 9.19 24.87 -4.49
CA GLY A 407 9.73 24.32 -5.74
C GLY A 407 9.20 22.92 -6.04
N PHE A 408 9.32 22.53 -7.30
CA PHE A 408 8.91 21.20 -7.78
C PHE A 408 9.98 20.15 -7.45
N PRO A 409 9.62 18.98 -6.91
CA PRO A 409 10.56 17.90 -6.58
C PRO A 409 11.04 17.19 -7.85
N ILE A 410 12.15 17.67 -8.43
CA ILE A 410 12.71 17.11 -9.68
C ILE A 410 13.54 15.86 -9.44
N GLN A 411 14.12 15.69 -8.24
CA GLN A 411 14.86 14.48 -7.87
C GLN A 411 14.68 14.17 -6.39
N LEU A 412 14.51 12.88 -6.11
CA LEU A 412 14.40 12.34 -4.75
C LEU A 412 15.33 11.13 -4.63
N GLU A 413 16.18 11.13 -3.59
CA GLU A 413 17.04 10.01 -3.23
C GLU A 413 16.71 9.56 -1.81
N ILE A 414 16.30 8.30 -1.66
CA ILE A 414 15.93 7.71 -0.36
C ILE A 414 16.71 6.41 -0.17
N PRO A 415 17.53 6.29 0.88
CA PRO A 415 18.13 5.01 1.25
C PRO A 415 17.02 4.06 1.76
N ILE A 416 16.88 2.91 1.12
CA ILE A 416 15.95 1.85 1.50
C ILE A 416 16.62 0.89 2.48
N PHE A 417 17.89 0.60 2.23
CA PHE A 417 18.78 -0.16 3.10
C PHE A 417 20.12 0.57 3.23
N ALA A 418 20.94 0.15 4.17
CA ALA A 418 22.28 0.75 4.36
C ALA A 418 23.15 0.71 3.09
N THR A 419 22.87 -0.24 2.20
CA THR A 419 23.63 -0.49 0.97
C THR A 419 22.86 -0.12 -0.31
N LEU A 420 21.59 0.28 -0.21
CA LEU A 420 20.71 0.45 -1.34
C LEU A 420 19.92 1.77 -1.24
N THR A 421 20.07 2.62 -2.23
CA THR A 421 19.36 3.89 -2.36
C THR A 421 18.45 3.85 -3.59
N MET A 422 17.20 4.24 -3.44
CA MET A 422 16.29 4.50 -4.55
C MET A 422 16.42 5.97 -4.96
N LYS A 423 16.62 6.18 -6.26
CA LYS A 423 16.67 7.51 -6.87
C LYS A 423 15.57 7.63 -7.91
N ILE A 424 14.81 8.71 -7.82
CA ILE A 424 13.77 9.09 -8.79
C ILE A 424 14.15 10.46 -9.34
N THR A 425 14.16 10.62 -10.67
CA THR A 425 14.55 11.86 -11.33
C THR A 425 13.61 12.16 -12.49
N VAL A 426 13.05 13.36 -12.52
CA VAL A 426 12.38 13.88 -13.72
C VAL A 426 13.46 14.34 -14.69
N GLN A 427 13.62 13.63 -15.82
CA GLN A 427 14.67 13.90 -16.80
C GLN A 427 14.25 14.92 -17.86
N LEU A 428 12.99 14.89 -18.24
CA LEU A 428 12.43 15.73 -19.29
C LEU A 428 10.98 16.07 -18.97
N PHE A 429 10.60 17.29 -19.26
CA PHE A 429 9.21 17.75 -19.24
C PHE A 429 8.96 18.71 -20.41
N ARG A 430 7.84 18.54 -21.10
CA ARG A 430 7.41 19.42 -22.20
C ARG A 430 5.92 19.60 -22.18
N TRP A 431 5.46 20.86 -22.26
CA TRP A 431 4.07 21.16 -22.59
C TRP A 431 3.81 20.84 -24.05
N GLN A 432 2.68 20.22 -24.34
CA GLN A 432 2.24 20.06 -25.72
C GLN A 432 1.55 21.34 -26.19
N GLN A 433 2.12 22.02 -27.17
CA GLN A 433 1.64 23.32 -27.61
C GLN A 433 0.70 23.28 -28.84
N SER A 434 0.66 22.18 -29.59
CA SER A 434 -0.19 22.06 -30.77
C SER A 434 -0.54 20.62 -31.14
N ASN A 435 -1.62 20.44 -31.93
CA ASN A 435 -2.06 19.14 -32.48
C ASN A 435 -1.12 18.54 -33.54
N GLU A 436 0.02 19.15 -33.83
CA GLU A 436 0.88 18.84 -34.99
C GLU A 436 1.90 17.73 -34.73
N ASP A 437 2.19 17.39 -33.48
CA ASP A 437 3.08 16.25 -33.20
C ASP A 437 2.35 14.93 -33.39
N ALA A 438 2.64 14.22 -34.49
CA ALA A 438 2.13 12.87 -34.75
C ALA A 438 2.38 11.89 -33.58
N ALA A 439 3.46 12.12 -32.82
CA ALA A 439 3.80 11.38 -31.60
C ALA A 439 2.80 11.59 -30.44
N PHE A 440 1.89 12.57 -30.54
CA PHE A 440 0.88 12.91 -29.53
C PHE A 440 -0.56 12.77 -30.05
N SER A 441 -0.76 11.85 -31.01
CA SER A 441 -2.08 11.65 -31.61
C SER A 441 -3.07 11.03 -30.61
N ASN A 442 -4.38 11.24 -30.82
CA ASN A 442 -5.43 10.57 -30.02
C ASN A 442 -5.36 9.05 -30.13
N GLU A 443 -4.76 8.53 -31.20
CA GLU A 443 -4.67 7.08 -31.45
C GLU A 443 -3.73 6.39 -30.46
N MET A 444 -2.70 7.08 -29.95
CA MET A 444 -1.81 6.48 -28.96
C MET A 444 -2.47 6.17 -27.60
N PHE A 445 -3.62 6.79 -27.33
CA PHE A 445 -4.42 6.53 -26.12
C PHE A 445 -5.50 5.47 -26.33
N LYS A 446 -5.47 4.77 -27.47
CA LYS A 446 -6.38 3.67 -27.80
C LYS A 446 -5.59 2.37 -27.94
N VAL A 447 -6.27 1.26 -27.74
CA VAL A 447 -5.71 -0.05 -28.09
C VAL A 447 -5.61 -0.13 -29.62
N PRO A 448 -4.44 -0.44 -30.19
CA PRO A 448 -4.33 -0.64 -31.65
C PRO A 448 -5.26 -1.78 -32.11
N SER A 449 -5.84 -1.63 -33.29
CA SER A 449 -6.88 -2.57 -33.80
C SER A 449 -6.37 -4.00 -34.04
N HIS A 450 -5.07 -4.19 -34.18
CA HIS A 450 -4.45 -5.51 -34.36
C HIS A 450 -4.14 -6.23 -33.02
N PHE A 451 -4.27 -5.54 -31.88
CA PHE A 451 -4.04 -6.14 -30.57
C PHE A 451 -5.21 -7.04 -30.19
N ARG A 452 -4.90 -8.19 -29.62
CA ARG A 452 -5.92 -9.10 -29.06
C ARG A 452 -6.04 -8.93 -27.54
N GLU A 453 -7.25 -9.10 -27.02
CA GLU A 453 -7.42 -9.18 -25.57
C GLU A 453 -6.92 -10.53 -25.06
N ASP A 454 -6.02 -10.50 -24.09
CA ASP A 454 -5.56 -11.67 -23.35
C ASP A 454 -5.76 -11.40 -21.85
N PRO A 455 -6.86 -11.93 -21.26
CA PRO A 455 -7.21 -11.63 -19.88
C PRO A 455 -6.22 -12.18 -18.86
N ASP A 456 -5.32 -13.06 -19.27
CA ASP A 456 -4.45 -13.83 -18.38
C ASP A 456 -2.96 -13.67 -18.72
N HIS A 457 -2.66 -12.72 -19.60
CA HIS A 457 -1.30 -12.46 -20.06
C HIS A 457 -0.37 -11.98 -18.93
N PHE A 458 -0.90 -11.19 -18.00
CA PHE A 458 -0.15 -10.68 -16.83
C PHE A 458 -0.69 -11.35 -15.57
N ASP A 459 0.07 -12.28 -15.03
CA ASP A 459 -0.34 -13.10 -13.88
C ASP A 459 -0.62 -12.29 -12.60
N ASN A 460 0.00 -11.12 -12.44
CA ASN A 460 0.01 -10.34 -11.19
C ASN A 460 -0.76 -9.02 -11.26
N ILE A 461 -1.65 -8.82 -12.26
CA ILE A 461 -2.37 -7.54 -12.45
C ILE A 461 -3.88 -7.72 -12.43
#